data_c374b142fc760745b1223158e06d96b8
#
_entry.id   c374b142fc760745b1223158e06d96b8
#
_cell.length_a   1.000
_cell.length_b   1.000
_cell.length_c   1.000
_cell.angle_alpha   90.00
_cell.angle_beta   90.00
_cell.angle_gamma   90.00
#
_symmetry.space_group_name_H-M   'P 1'
#
loop_
_entity.id
_entity.type
_entity.pdbx_description
1 polymer ?
#
loop_
_entity_poly.entity_id
_entity_poly.type
_entity_poly.pdbx_seq_one_letter_code
_entity_poly.pdbx_strand_id
1 'polypeptide(L)'
;KKYLIEDEADPNSQNDFGNNIIPNLLRDGRKMYAYRFDGYWKDVGTISSLWEANMEVLDPEHSGINLFDENWKIYSRNSGMTGHRIGADAEVENSMITDGCRIHGTVKHSILFAGVSVEPGAVVEDAVVMGGTVIKAGAQVRHCIIAENVVIGENAVVGEALSEGGKGVATIGAGVYIGDNAKIGPNAMVSENVKGGEEQW
;
A
#
# COMPACT_ATOMS: atom_id res chain seq x y z
N LYS A 1 15.80 -29.70 -0.69
CA LYS A 1 14.75 -30.46 -1.38
C LYS A 1 14.11 -31.52 -0.48
N LYS A 2 14.90 -32.43 0.17
CA LYS A 2 14.36 -33.53 1.01
C LYS A 2 13.39 -32.98 2.09
N TYR A 3 13.83 -32.05 2.94
CA TYR A 3 13.04 -31.47 4.03
C TYR A 3 11.75 -30.79 3.56
N LEU A 4 11.75 -30.13 2.40
CA LEU A 4 10.55 -29.50 1.84
C LEU A 4 9.49 -30.53 1.41
N ILE A 5 9.93 -31.66 0.84
CA ILE A 5 9.02 -32.74 0.43
C ILE A 5 8.44 -33.46 1.65
N GLU A 6 9.28 -33.71 2.67
CA GLU A 6 8.86 -34.36 3.92
C GLU A 6 7.89 -33.47 4.70
N ASP A 7 8.14 -32.15 4.72
CA ASP A 7 7.30 -31.17 5.39
C ASP A 7 5.94 -30.98 4.68
N GLU A 8 5.95 -30.92 3.34
CA GLU A 8 4.71 -30.86 2.54
C GLU A 8 3.82 -32.11 2.73
N ALA A 9 4.44 -33.26 2.97
CA ALA A 9 3.72 -34.52 3.20
C ALA A 9 3.23 -34.69 4.67
N ASP A 10 3.69 -33.87 5.60
CA ASP A 10 3.28 -33.93 7.01
C ASP A 10 1.99 -33.10 7.23
N PRO A 11 0.85 -33.77 7.55
CA PRO A 11 -0.42 -33.09 7.76
C PRO A 11 -0.44 -32.19 9.01
N ASN A 12 0.57 -32.30 9.88
CA ASN A 12 0.70 -31.46 11.07
C ASN A 12 1.66 -30.28 10.87
N SER A 13 2.31 -30.19 9.70
CA SER A 13 3.19 -29.07 9.38
C SER A 13 2.39 -27.82 9.06
N GLN A 14 2.95 -26.68 9.42
CA GLN A 14 2.45 -25.35 9.03
C GLN A 14 3.02 -24.91 7.68
N ASN A 15 3.87 -25.72 7.04
CA ASN A 15 4.61 -25.40 5.82
C ASN A 15 5.42 -24.09 5.92
N ASP A 16 6.01 -23.86 7.09
CA ASP A 16 6.73 -22.66 7.43
C ASP A 16 8.23 -22.93 7.62
N PHE A 17 9.08 -22.05 7.07
CA PHE A 17 10.53 -22.22 7.19
C PHE A 17 11.01 -22.05 8.64
N GLY A 18 10.49 -21.07 9.37
CA GLY A 18 10.89 -20.76 10.74
C GLY A 18 10.39 -21.79 11.74
N ASN A 19 9.16 -22.25 11.58
CA ASN A 19 8.51 -23.17 12.52
C ASN A 19 8.80 -24.65 12.21
N ASN A 20 9.01 -25.03 10.96
CA ASN A 20 9.15 -26.42 10.55
C ASN A 20 10.53 -26.73 9.92
N ILE A 21 10.89 -26.11 8.81
CA ILE A 21 12.07 -26.51 8.02
C ILE A 21 13.37 -26.25 8.75
N ILE A 22 13.59 -25.05 9.28
CA ILE A 22 14.82 -24.66 9.99
C ILE A 22 15.01 -25.49 11.28
N PRO A 23 13.99 -25.63 12.16
CA PRO A 23 14.10 -26.49 13.33
C PRO A 23 14.41 -27.96 13.00
N ASN A 24 13.81 -28.50 11.93
CA ASN A 24 14.08 -29.88 11.49
C ASN A 24 15.53 -30.03 11.00
N LEU A 25 16.04 -29.08 10.23
CA LEU A 25 17.44 -29.08 9.80
C LEU A 25 18.42 -29.00 10.98
N LEU A 26 18.12 -28.16 11.97
CA LEU A 26 18.94 -28.04 13.19
C LEU A 26 18.93 -29.33 14.03
N ARG A 27 17.75 -29.93 14.23
CA ARG A 27 17.58 -31.19 14.98
C ARG A 27 18.37 -32.32 14.33
N ASP A 28 18.41 -32.36 13.00
CA ASP A 28 19.14 -33.38 12.22
C ASP A 28 20.65 -33.06 12.10
N GLY A 29 21.16 -32.07 12.82
CA GLY A 29 22.58 -31.72 12.85
C GLY A 29 23.12 -31.24 11.49
N ARG A 30 22.27 -30.67 10.63
CA ARG A 30 22.70 -30.14 9.35
C ARG A 30 23.56 -28.88 9.54
N LYS A 31 24.57 -28.73 8.69
CA LYS A 31 25.40 -27.53 8.69
C LYS A 31 24.59 -26.35 8.20
N MET A 32 24.28 -25.43 9.10
CA MET A 32 23.58 -24.18 8.81
C MET A 32 24.46 -23.00 9.17
N TYR A 33 24.36 -21.95 8.37
CA TYR A 33 25.11 -20.71 8.54
C TYR A 33 24.15 -19.54 8.43
N ALA A 34 24.30 -18.55 9.32
CA ALA A 34 23.63 -17.27 9.21
C ALA A 34 24.50 -16.31 8.41
N TYR A 35 23.92 -15.69 7.38
CA TYR A 35 24.54 -14.58 6.67
C TYR A 35 23.96 -13.27 7.18
N ARG A 36 24.82 -12.38 7.68
CA ARG A 36 24.39 -11.05 8.09
C ARG A 36 24.19 -10.20 6.86
N PHE A 37 22.99 -9.66 6.71
CA PHE A 37 22.61 -8.76 5.65
C PHE A 37 22.48 -7.33 6.22
N ASP A 38 23.21 -6.38 5.64
CA ASP A 38 23.25 -4.98 6.10
C ASP A 38 22.46 -4.04 5.17
N GLY A 39 21.68 -4.57 4.21
CA GLY A 39 20.82 -3.81 3.31
C GLY A 39 19.42 -3.58 3.88
N TYR A 40 18.59 -2.87 3.11
CA TYR A 40 17.18 -2.71 3.44
C TYR A 40 16.46 -4.06 3.41
N TRP A 41 15.79 -4.39 4.48
CA TRP A 41 14.91 -5.54 4.61
C TRP A 41 13.74 -5.20 5.52
N LYS A 42 12.52 -5.50 5.10
CA LYS A 42 11.31 -5.30 5.90
C LYS A 42 10.34 -6.45 5.71
N ASP A 43 9.81 -6.96 6.81
CA ASP A 43 8.70 -7.90 6.81
C ASP A 43 7.37 -7.15 6.65
N VAL A 44 6.58 -7.52 5.65
CA VAL A 44 5.32 -6.86 5.28
C VAL A 44 4.12 -7.77 5.62
N GLY A 45 4.15 -8.36 6.81
CA GLY A 45 3.14 -9.31 7.29
C GLY A 45 1.84 -8.69 7.81
N THR A 46 1.76 -7.35 7.92
CA THR A 46 0.57 -6.62 8.42
C THR A 46 0.22 -5.45 7.51
N ILE A 47 -1.03 -4.96 7.62
CA ILE A 47 -1.49 -3.77 6.88
C ILE A 47 -0.61 -2.55 7.22
N SER A 48 -0.31 -2.35 8.49
CA SER A 48 0.54 -1.24 8.93
C SER A 48 1.94 -1.34 8.34
N SER A 49 2.58 -2.52 8.37
CA SER A 49 3.91 -2.71 7.79
C SER A 49 3.91 -2.58 6.26
N LEU A 50 2.82 -2.92 5.57
CA LEU A 50 2.65 -2.66 4.14
C LEU A 50 2.58 -1.15 3.85
N TRP A 51 1.79 -0.42 4.64
CA TRP A 51 1.70 1.04 4.52
C TRP A 51 3.05 1.69 4.80
N GLU A 52 3.70 1.35 5.91
CA GLU A 52 5.03 1.86 6.29
C GLU A 52 6.08 1.60 5.20
N ALA A 53 6.16 0.37 4.66
CA ALA A 53 7.11 0.02 3.62
C ALA A 53 6.92 0.87 2.34
N ASN A 54 5.68 1.26 2.03
CA ASN A 54 5.42 2.19 0.94
C ASN A 54 5.85 3.62 1.28
N MET A 55 5.59 4.09 2.50
CA MET A 55 6.00 5.44 2.91
C MET A 55 7.53 5.57 2.99
N GLU A 56 8.25 4.53 3.41
CA GLU A 56 9.71 4.48 3.44
C GLU A 56 10.36 4.70 2.06
N VAL A 57 9.67 4.37 0.98
CA VAL A 57 10.12 4.65 -0.40
C VAL A 57 10.18 6.16 -0.69
N LEU A 58 9.38 6.96 0.00
CA LEU A 58 9.36 8.43 -0.14
C LEU A 58 10.50 9.12 0.63
N ASP A 59 11.19 8.37 1.49
CA ASP A 59 12.33 8.85 2.29
C ASP A 59 13.56 7.94 2.14
N PRO A 60 14.19 7.91 0.94
CA PRO A 60 15.31 7.01 0.66
C PRO A 60 16.57 7.33 1.49
N GLU A 61 16.72 8.56 1.98
CA GLU A 61 17.88 8.97 2.77
C GLU A 61 17.91 8.31 4.16
N HIS A 62 16.75 8.14 4.78
CA HIS A 62 16.64 7.52 6.11
C HIS A 62 16.30 6.03 6.03
N SER A 63 15.46 5.62 5.10
CA SER A 63 15.05 4.22 4.95
C SER A 63 16.14 3.31 4.37
N GLY A 64 17.01 3.88 3.53
CA GLY A 64 18.03 3.11 2.81
C GLY A 64 17.51 2.34 1.60
N ILE A 65 16.20 2.49 1.23
CA ILE A 65 15.65 1.95 -0.01
C ILE A 65 15.72 2.99 -1.14
N ASN A 66 16.37 2.66 -2.24
CA ASN A 66 16.45 3.53 -3.41
C ASN A 66 15.94 2.81 -4.65
N LEU A 67 14.72 3.14 -5.08
CA LEU A 67 14.13 2.59 -6.31
C LEU A 67 14.74 3.18 -7.60
N PHE A 68 15.54 4.25 -7.48
CA PHE A 68 16.19 4.92 -8.62
C PHE A 68 17.67 4.53 -8.77
N ASP A 69 18.13 3.45 -8.12
CA ASP A 69 19.51 2.96 -8.27
C ASP A 69 19.71 2.43 -9.70
N GLU A 70 20.53 3.13 -10.48
CA GLU A 70 20.84 2.76 -11.87
C GLU A 70 21.66 1.46 -11.95
N ASN A 71 22.37 1.08 -10.89
CA ASN A 71 23.17 -0.14 -10.82
C ASN A 71 22.34 -1.36 -10.40
N TRP A 72 21.21 -1.13 -9.76
CA TRP A 72 20.28 -2.20 -9.37
C TRP A 72 18.85 -1.85 -9.76
N LYS A 73 18.58 -1.92 -11.05
CA LYS A 73 17.26 -1.59 -11.59
C LYS A 73 16.21 -2.61 -11.16
N ILE A 74 15.13 -2.10 -10.57
CA ILE A 74 13.94 -2.88 -10.24
C ILE A 74 12.96 -2.75 -11.42
N TYR A 75 12.63 -3.88 -12.03
CA TYR A 75 11.69 -3.93 -13.14
C TYR A 75 10.31 -4.31 -12.64
N SER A 76 9.29 -3.62 -13.12
CA SER A 76 7.90 -3.93 -12.87
C SER A 76 7.11 -4.03 -14.18
N ARG A 77 5.82 -4.40 -14.09
CA ARG A 77 4.93 -4.44 -15.25
C ARG A 77 4.78 -3.03 -15.83
N ASN A 78 5.05 -2.88 -17.11
CA ASN A 78 4.73 -1.64 -17.82
C ASN A 78 3.21 -1.52 -17.97
N SER A 79 2.64 -0.41 -17.48
CA SER A 79 1.21 -0.13 -17.58
C SER A 79 0.73 0.10 -19.02
N GLY A 80 1.63 0.50 -19.91
CA GLY A 80 1.30 0.94 -21.28
C GLY A 80 0.50 2.25 -21.32
N MET A 81 0.37 2.94 -20.20
CA MET A 81 -0.34 4.23 -20.12
C MET A 81 0.56 5.39 -20.55
N THR A 82 -0.06 6.52 -20.87
CA THR A 82 0.65 7.78 -21.13
C THR A 82 1.24 8.33 -19.81
N GLY A 83 2.15 9.31 -19.92
CA GLY A 83 2.65 10.00 -18.72
C GLY A 83 1.52 10.60 -17.87
N HIS A 84 1.78 10.81 -16.60
CA HIS A 84 0.84 11.47 -15.69
C HIS A 84 0.62 12.95 -16.06
N ARG A 85 -0.54 13.49 -15.69
CA ARG A 85 -0.89 14.90 -15.88
C ARG A 85 -1.24 15.54 -14.54
N ILE A 86 -0.55 16.62 -14.20
CA ILE A 86 -0.84 17.47 -13.05
C ILE A 86 -1.55 18.72 -13.56
N GLY A 87 -2.74 19.01 -13.01
CA GLY A 87 -3.54 20.19 -13.32
C GLY A 87 -2.91 21.49 -12.79
N ALA A 88 -3.33 22.64 -13.33
CA ALA A 88 -2.75 23.93 -12.98
C ALA A 88 -2.98 24.32 -11.50
N ASP A 89 -4.10 23.88 -10.92
CA ASP A 89 -4.50 24.18 -9.54
C ASP A 89 -4.22 23.01 -8.58
N ALA A 90 -3.52 21.96 -9.06
CA ALA A 90 -3.17 20.81 -8.23
C ALA A 90 -1.94 21.12 -7.36
N GLU A 91 -1.95 20.60 -6.13
CA GLU A 91 -0.81 20.65 -5.20
C GLU A 91 -0.23 19.25 -5.06
N VAL A 92 1.08 19.08 -5.28
CA VAL A 92 1.78 17.81 -5.10
C VAL A 92 3.03 18.03 -4.26
N GLU A 93 3.15 17.29 -3.16
CA GLU A 93 4.26 17.38 -2.22
C GLU A 93 4.75 15.97 -1.84
N ASN A 94 6.07 15.73 -1.88
CA ASN A 94 6.74 14.50 -1.47
C ASN A 94 5.97 13.20 -1.80
N SER A 95 5.64 12.98 -3.07
CA SER A 95 4.77 11.88 -3.51
C SER A 95 5.31 11.17 -4.75
N MET A 96 5.05 9.87 -4.87
CA MET A 96 5.32 9.13 -6.10
C MET A 96 4.04 8.98 -6.92
N ILE A 97 4.09 9.43 -8.17
CA ILE A 97 2.95 9.38 -9.09
C ILE A 97 3.39 8.66 -10.36
N THR A 98 2.73 7.54 -10.67
CA THR A 98 3.08 6.71 -11.82
C THR A 98 2.28 7.09 -13.08
N ASP A 99 2.49 6.35 -14.17
CA ASP A 99 1.90 6.64 -15.47
C ASP A 99 0.37 6.68 -15.46
N GLY A 100 -0.21 7.47 -16.35
CA GLY A 100 -1.64 7.57 -16.56
C GLY A 100 -2.42 8.32 -15.47
N CYS A 101 -1.78 8.76 -14.40
CA CYS A 101 -2.45 9.52 -13.34
C CYS A 101 -2.92 10.90 -13.80
N ARG A 102 -4.06 11.35 -13.28
CA ARG A 102 -4.64 12.67 -13.52
C ARG A 102 -4.91 13.35 -12.19
N ILE A 103 -4.13 14.36 -11.87
CA ILE A 103 -4.18 15.03 -10.57
C ILE A 103 -4.72 16.46 -10.75
N HIS A 104 -5.86 16.74 -10.15
CA HIS A 104 -6.51 18.05 -10.10
C HIS A 104 -6.77 18.53 -8.66
N GLY A 105 -6.49 17.68 -7.67
CA GLY A 105 -6.59 17.99 -6.24
C GLY A 105 -5.22 18.07 -5.58
N THR A 106 -5.19 17.86 -4.27
CA THR A 106 -3.99 17.87 -3.44
C THR A 106 -3.50 16.43 -3.19
N VAL A 107 -2.21 16.19 -3.36
CA VAL A 107 -1.55 14.90 -3.07
C VAL A 107 -0.30 15.17 -2.25
N LYS A 108 -0.26 14.68 -1.01
CA LYS A 108 0.86 14.87 -0.08
C LYS A 108 1.30 13.54 0.52
N HIS A 109 2.62 13.33 0.57
CA HIS A 109 3.25 12.17 1.18
C HIS A 109 2.52 10.86 0.83
N SER A 110 2.30 10.61 -0.47
CA SER A 110 1.44 9.53 -0.94
C SER A 110 2.03 8.84 -2.18
N ILE A 111 1.62 7.59 -2.38
CA ILE A 111 2.00 6.81 -3.56
C ILE A 111 0.75 6.50 -4.38
N LEU A 112 0.75 6.96 -5.64
CA LEU A 112 -0.32 6.75 -6.58
C LEU A 112 0.14 5.84 -7.72
N PHE A 113 -0.50 4.68 -7.83
CA PHE A 113 -0.24 3.71 -8.89
C PHE A 113 -0.93 4.11 -10.20
N ALA A 114 -0.68 3.35 -11.26
CA ALA A 114 -1.03 3.71 -12.63
C ALA A 114 -2.53 4.00 -12.82
N GLY A 115 -2.83 5.11 -13.48
CA GLY A 115 -4.18 5.48 -13.87
C GLY A 115 -5.06 6.04 -12.76
N VAL A 116 -4.51 6.38 -11.60
CA VAL A 116 -5.26 7.04 -10.53
C VAL A 116 -5.72 8.43 -10.94
N SER A 117 -6.97 8.79 -10.61
CA SER A 117 -7.54 10.11 -10.85
C SER A 117 -7.90 10.77 -9.52
N VAL A 118 -7.40 11.98 -9.30
CA VAL A 118 -7.73 12.82 -8.14
C VAL A 118 -8.41 14.08 -8.65
N GLU A 119 -9.70 14.24 -8.35
CA GLU A 119 -10.52 15.34 -8.85
C GLU A 119 -10.33 16.63 -8.04
N PRO A 120 -10.84 17.79 -8.56
CA PRO A 120 -10.66 19.08 -7.89
C PRO A 120 -11.20 19.08 -6.46
N GLY A 121 -10.44 19.70 -5.55
CA GLY A 121 -10.79 19.80 -4.13
C GLY A 121 -10.62 18.51 -3.32
N ALA A 122 -10.31 17.38 -3.96
CA ALA A 122 -9.96 16.17 -3.23
C ALA A 122 -8.56 16.29 -2.60
N VAL A 123 -8.39 15.66 -1.44
CA VAL A 123 -7.11 15.62 -0.70
C VAL A 123 -6.72 14.17 -0.47
N VAL A 124 -5.49 13.82 -0.86
CA VAL A 124 -4.86 12.52 -0.64
C VAL A 124 -3.59 12.76 0.17
N GLU A 125 -3.53 12.22 1.37
CA GLU A 125 -2.44 12.46 2.31
C GLU A 125 -2.07 11.17 3.05
N ASP A 126 -0.77 10.87 3.17
CA ASP A 126 -0.27 9.66 3.82
C ASP A 126 -0.93 8.37 3.28
N ALA A 127 -1.19 8.28 2.00
CA ALA A 127 -1.99 7.23 1.40
C ALA A 127 -1.25 6.43 0.33
N VAL A 128 -1.58 5.14 0.26
CA VAL A 128 -1.21 4.25 -0.85
C VAL A 128 -2.46 4.00 -1.68
N VAL A 129 -2.48 4.48 -2.93
CA VAL A 129 -3.64 4.37 -3.82
C VAL A 129 -3.26 3.53 -5.04
N MET A 130 -3.84 2.33 -5.13
CA MET A 130 -3.56 1.38 -6.21
C MET A 130 -4.27 1.76 -7.52
N GLY A 131 -3.85 1.10 -8.60
CA GLY A 131 -4.15 1.51 -9.96
C GLY A 131 -5.64 1.59 -10.33
N GLY A 132 -5.96 2.53 -11.23
CA GLY A 132 -7.31 2.70 -11.76
C GLY A 132 -8.33 3.31 -10.78
N THR A 133 -7.92 3.68 -9.58
CA THR A 133 -8.77 4.27 -8.56
C THR A 133 -9.13 5.72 -8.91
N VAL A 134 -10.39 6.09 -8.64
CA VAL A 134 -10.92 7.43 -8.85
C VAL A 134 -11.32 8.03 -7.50
N ILE A 135 -10.72 9.17 -7.16
CA ILE A 135 -11.04 9.95 -5.98
C ILE A 135 -11.78 11.21 -6.44
N LYS A 136 -13.09 11.26 -6.18
CA LYS A 136 -13.97 12.31 -6.67
C LYS A 136 -13.81 13.63 -5.91
N ALA A 137 -14.42 14.66 -6.45
CA ALA A 137 -14.31 16.04 -5.97
C ALA A 137 -14.61 16.16 -4.47
N GLY A 138 -13.76 16.90 -3.76
CA GLY A 138 -13.92 17.18 -2.33
C GLY A 138 -13.65 16.01 -1.38
N ALA A 139 -13.39 14.79 -1.88
CA ALA A 139 -13.10 13.64 -1.03
C ALA A 139 -11.81 13.82 -0.22
N GLN A 140 -11.81 13.28 1.00
CA GLN A 140 -10.66 13.34 1.92
C GLN A 140 -10.16 11.92 2.18
N VAL A 141 -8.95 11.62 1.74
CA VAL A 141 -8.34 10.29 1.81
C VAL A 141 -7.04 10.41 2.59
N ARG A 142 -7.00 9.88 3.80
CA ARG A 142 -5.87 10.03 4.70
C ARG A 142 -5.50 8.73 5.40
N HIS A 143 -4.19 8.52 5.57
CA HIS A 143 -3.60 7.38 6.30
C HIS A 143 -4.31 6.06 5.99
N CYS A 144 -4.27 5.65 4.72
CA CYS A 144 -5.00 4.49 4.23
C CYS A 144 -4.29 3.76 3.09
N ILE A 145 -4.76 2.56 2.81
CA ILE A 145 -4.44 1.79 1.61
C ILE A 145 -5.74 1.58 0.83
N ILE A 146 -5.76 2.02 -0.42
CA ILE A 146 -6.88 1.82 -1.34
C ILE A 146 -6.43 0.89 -2.45
N ALA A 147 -7.09 -0.26 -2.60
CA ALA A 147 -6.79 -1.24 -3.64
C ALA A 147 -7.22 -0.77 -5.04
N GLU A 148 -7.08 -1.64 -6.05
CA GLU A 148 -7.29 -1.27 -7.45
C GLU A 148 -8.76 -1.04 -7.78
N ASN A 149 -9.00 -0.13 -8.75
CA ASN A 149 -10.31 0.13 -9.35
C ASN A 149 -11.40 0.54 -8.34
N VAL A 150 -11.01 1.18 -7.26
CA VAL A 150 -11.92 1.76 -6.27
C VAL A 150 -12.44 3.10 -6.76
N VAL A 151 -13.68 3.42 -6.37
CA VAL A 151 -14.23 4.77 -6.56
C VAL A 151 -14.58 5.35 -5.19
N ILE A 152 -13.94 6.45 -4.82
CA ILE A 152 -14.28 7.25 -3.64
C ILE A 152 -15.20 8.38 -4.09
N GLY A 153 -16.42 8.41 -3.56
CA GLY A 153 -17.47 9.35 -3.90
C GLY A 153 -17.19 10.79 -3.51
N GLU A 154 -18.01 11.72 -3.99
CA GLU A 154 -17.86 13.14 -3.71
C GLU A 154 -18.00 13.43 -2.20
N ASN A 155 -17.07 14.24 -1.68
CA ASN A 155 -16.98 14.61 -0.27
C ASN A 155 -16.92 13.43 0.72
N ALA A 156 -16.65 12.21 0.25
CA ALA A 156 -16.43 11.06 1.13
C ALA A 156 -15.14 11.23 1.94
N VAL A 157 -15.11 10.68 3.14
CA VAL A 157 -13.94 10.70 4.03
C VAL A 157 -13.47 9.28 4.27
N VAL A 158 -12.19 9.01 4.02
CA VAL A 158 -11.55 7.70 4.26
C VAL A 158 -10.34 7.89 5.13
N GLY A 159 -10.31 7.22 6.26
CA GLY A 159 -9.25 7.31 7.23
C GLY A 159 -9.23 8.63 8.02
N GLU A 160 -8.15 8.88 8.71
CA GLU A 160 -7.92 10.04 9.56
C GLU A 160 -6.48 10.53 9.40
N ALA A 161 -6.23 11.82 9.57
CA ALA A 161 -4.87 12.36 9.54
C ALA A 161 -3.99 11.70 10.62
N LEU A 162 -2.70 11.48 10.29
CA LEU A 162 -1.72 10.97 11.24
C LEU A 162 -1.66 11.88 12.48
N SER A 163 -1.82 11.28 13.64
CA SER A 163 -1.67 11.95 14.93
C SER A 163 -0.74 11.13 15.82
N GLU A 164 -0.13 11.75 16.85
CA GLU A 164 0.62 11.00 17.86
C GLU A 164 -0.31 9.96 18.54
N GLY A 165 -0.03 8.68 18.34
CA GLY A 165 -0.87 7.57 18.81
C GLY A 165 -1.92 7.09 17.79
N GLY A 166 -1.69 7.31 16.51
CA GLY A 166 -2.60 7.06 15.38
C GLY A 166 -3.41 5.77 15.43
N LYS A 167 -4.65 5.86 14.97
CA LYS A 167 -5.69 4.81 15.12
C LYS A 167 -5.63 3.70 14.06
N GLY A 168 -4.50 3.54 13.38
CA GLY A 168 -4.31 2.48 12.38
C GLY A 168 -4.74 2.88 10.96
N VAL A 169 -4.40 2.03 10.01
CA VAL A 169 -4.53 2.27 8.57
C VAL A 169 -5.89 1.82 8.09
N ALA A 170 -6.70 2.71 7.51
CA ALA A 170 -7.93 2.34 6.83
C ALA A 170 -7.63 1.59 5.53
N THR A 171 -8.44 0.58 5.19
CA THR A 171 -8.18 -0.26 4.02
C THR A 171 -9.46 -0.44 3.19
N ILE A 172 -9.37 -0.16 1.89
CA ILE A 172 -10.48 -0.36 0.95
C ILE A 172 -10.09 -1.44 -0.05
N GLY A 173 -10.93 -2.48 -0.15
CA GLY A 173 -10.75 -3.61 -1.06
C GLY A 173 -10.94 -3.24 -2.53
N ALA A 174 -10.42 -4.07 -3.44
CA ALA A 174 -10.45 -3.82 -4.87
C ALA A 174 -11.90 -3.77 -5.42
N GLY A 175 -12.14 -2.83 -6.34
CA GLY A 175 -13.41 -2.64 -7.02
C GLY A 175 -14.54 -2.09 -6.15
N VAL A 176 -14.27 -1.72 -4.91
CA VAL A 176 -15.27 -1.16 -3.98
C VAL A 176 -15.67 0.24 -4.40
N TYR A 177 -16.95 0.54 -4.26
CA TYR A 177 -17.52 1.89 -4.38
C TYR A 177 -17.84 2.45 -2.99
N ILE A 178 -17.22 3.55 -2.63
CA ILE A 178 -17.54 4.35 -1.44
C ILE A 178 -18.45 5.49 -1.91
N GLY A 179 -19.66 5.52 -1.40
CA GLY A 179 -20.69 6.49 -1.82
C GLY A 179 -20.40 7.92 -1.40
N ASP A 180 -21.07 8.87 -2.04
CA ASP A 180 -20.88 10.30 -1.77
C ASP A 180 -21.19 10.63 -0.31
N ASN A 181 -20.37 11.47 0.33
CA ASN A 181 -20.47 11.84 1.75
C ASN A 181 -20.36 10.67 2.76
N ALA A 182 -19.98 9.47 2.33
CA ALA A 182 -19.73 8.35 3.24
C ALA A 182 -18.47 8.61 4.09
N LYS A 183 -18.42 8.00 5.28
CA LYS A 183 -17.27 8.11 6.17
C LYS A 183 -16.74 6.73 6.56
N ILE A 184 -15.49 6.50 6.29
CA ILE A 184 -14.74 5.30 6.65
C ILE A 184 -13.73 5.70 7.72
N GLY A 185 -13.88 5.16 8.91
CA GLY A 185 -13.00 5.47 10.03
C GLY A 185 -11.61 4.87 9.90
N PRO A 186 -10.68 5.31 10.76
CA PRO A 186 -9.34 4.73 10.84
C PRO A 186 -9.44 3.25 11.25
N ASN A 187 -8.51 2.43 10.74
CA ASN A 187 -8.45 0.99 10.98
C ASN A 187 -9.65 0.17 10.42
N ALA A 188 -10.61 0.79 9.74
CA ALA A 188 -11.69 0.08 9.08
C ALA A 188 -11.15 -0.73 7.88
N MET A 189 -11.74 -1.92 7.68
CA MET A 189 -11.43 -2.80 6.54
C MET A 189 -12.71 -3.01 5.72
N VAL A 190 -12.80 -2.33 4.58
CA VAL A 190 -14.00 -2.31 3.75
C VAL A 190 -13.79 -3.19 2.52
N SER A 191 -14.59 -4.24 2.38
CA SER A 191 -14.55 -5.18 1.25
C SER A 191 -15.80 -5.15 0.38
N GLU A 192 -16.81 -4.37 0.76
CA GLU A 192 -18.08 -4.23 0.04
C GLU A 192 -18.43 -2.76 -0.18
N ASN A 193 -19.35 -2.51 -1.13
CA ASN A 193 -19.76 -1.15 -1.44
C ASN A 193 -20.46 -0.49 -0.25
N VAL A 194 -20.13 0.77 -0.01
CA VAL A 194 -20.73 1.61 1.03
C VAL A 194 -21.63 2.65 0.36
N LYS A 195 -22.86 2.77 0.84
CA LYS A 195 -23.80 3.75 0.28
C LYS A 195 -23.45 5.17 0.71
N GLY A 196 -23.97 6.14 -0.05
CA GLY A 196 -23.79 7.55 0.27
C GLY A 196 -24.31 7.91 1.66
N GLY A 197 -23.52 8.66 2.42
CA GLY A 197 -23.83 9.10 3.77
C GLY A 197 -23.73 8.03 4.86
N GLU A 198 -23.38 6.78 4.54
CA GLU A 198 -23.13 5.73 5.55
C GLU A 198 -21.78 5.94 6.23
N GLU A 199 -21.66 5.46 7.47
CA GLU A 199 -20.42 5.47 8.26
C GLU A 199 -20.01 4.04 8.61
N GLN A 200 -18.71 3.74 8.46
CA GLN A 200 -18.08 2.47 8.87
C GLN A 200 -16.83 2.77 9.70
N TRP A 201 -16.67 2.05 10.84
CA TRP A 201 -15.61 2.27 11.83
C TRP A 201 -14.83 0.98 12.11
#